data_f2afeb3baa3c3ec2ed0657e4d7d469a2
#
_entry.id   f2afeb3baa3c3ec2ed0657e4d7d469a2
#
_cell.length_a   1.000
_cell.length_b   1.000
_cell.length_c   1.000
_cell.angle_alpha   90.00
_cell.angle_beta   90.00
_cell.angle_gamma   90.00
#
_symmetry.space_group_name_H-M   'P 1'
#
loop_
_entity.id
_entity.type
_entity.pdbx_description
1 polymer ?
#
loop_
_entity_poly.entity_id
_entity_poly.type
_entity_poly.pdbx_seq_one_letter_code
_entity_poly.pdbx_strand_id
1 'polypeptide(L)'
;MDINSSTTILSPQDALVAIMIAEGTSHRGVTKIEFASIIKIIEHLPIFKEYDVSRVKTIAETVYDIFEEEDGLDALFGLIKVSLPENLFETAYALACDVAAADGRLK
;
A
#
# COMPACT_ATOMS: atom_id res chain seq x y z
N MET A 1 -6.36 -26.59 0.85
CA MET A 1 -6.56 -25.93 0.80
C MET A 1 -6.42 -25.22 0.75
N ASP A 2 -6.47 -24.94 0.42
CA ASP A 2 -6.41 -24.11 0.39
C ASP A 2 -6.55 -23.31 0.07
N ILE A 3 -6.77 -23.37 -0.23
CA ILE A 3 -7.00 -22.52 -0.56
C ILE A 3 -7.03 -21.43 -0.29
N ASN A 4 -7.36 -21.06 -0.04
CA ASN A 4 -7.35 -19.97 0.33
C ASN A 4 -6.52 -19.35 0.57
N SER A 5 -6.40 -19.86 0.63
CA SER A 5 -5.37 -19.45 1.12
C SER A 5 -4.71 -18.39 0.51
N SER A 6 -4.44 -18.35 -0.27
CA SER A 6 -3.57 -17.49 -0.87
C SER A 6 -4.06 -16.16 -1.09
N THR A 7 -5.24 -15.96 -0.88
CA THR A 7 -5.80 -14.83 -1.53
C THR A 7 -5.67 -13.56 -0.78
N THR A 8 -5.52 -13.60 0.53
CA THR A 8 -5.61 -12.38 1.28
C THR A 8 -4.46 -12.15 2.21
N ILE A 9 -3.42 -12.95 2.11
CA ILE A 9 -2.29 -12.78 2.99
C ILE A 9 -1.31 -11.81 2.36
N LEU A 10 -1.04 -10.73 3.05
CA LEU A 10 -0.06 -9.76 2.63
C LEU A 10 1.19 -9.92 3.46
N SER A 11 2.35 -9.81 2.83
CA SER A 11 3.58 -9.68 3.59
C SER A 11 3.63 -8.30 4.23
N PRO A 12 4.49 -8.10 5.23
CA PRO A 12 4.64 -6.75 5.78
C PRO A 12 5.00 -5.74 4.70
N GLN A 13 5.83 -6.10 3.74
CA GLN A 13 6.17 -5.20 2.65
C GLN A 13 4.95 -4.89 1.81
N ASP A 14 4.13 -5.90 1.50
CA ASP A 14 2.88 -5.68 0.77
C ASP A 14 1.97 -4.71 1.51
N ALA A 15 1.91 -4.84 2.84
CA ALA A 15 1.06 -3.96 3.63
C ALA A 15 1.54 -2.51 3.55
N LEU A 16 2.84 -2.31 3.56
CA LEU A 16 3.38 -0.95 3.40
C LEU A 16 3.05 -0.38 2.03
N VAL A 17 3.14 -1.21 0.99
CA VAL A 17 2.76 -0.78 -0.35
C VAL A 17 1.28 -0.43 -0.40
N ALA A 18 0.44 -1.25 0.23
CA ALA A 18 -0.99 -0.99 0.26
C ALA A 18 -1.31 0.34 0.91
N ILE A 19 -0.61 0.68 1.99
CA ILE A 19 -0.82 1.96 2.65
C ILE A 19 -0.44 3.10 1.73
N MET A 20 0.68 2.99 1.03
CA MET A 20 1.10 4.03 0.12
C MET A 20 0.10 4.23 -1.01
N ILE A 21 -0.43 3.12 -1.54
CA ILE A 21 -1.41 3.21 -2.60
C ILE A 21 -2.71 3.81 -2.08
N ALA A 22 -3.14 3.40 -0.88
CA ALA A 22 -4.36 3.94 -0.30
C ALA A 22 -4.25 5.44 -0.09
N GLU A 23 -3.08 5.90 0.35
CA GLU A 23 -2.88 7.32 0.57
C GLU A 23 -2.94 8.09 -0.75
N GLY A 24 -2.41 7.52 -1.81
CA GLY A 24 -2.41 8.19 -3.10
C GLY A 24 -3.69 8.05 -3.88
N THR A 25 -4.59 7.18 -3.44
CA THR A 25 -5.81 6.91 -4.20
C THR A 25 -6.81 8.04 -4.01
N SER A 26 -7.33 8.52 -5.12
CA SER A 26 -8.45 9.42 -5.13
C SER A 26 -9.55 8.73 -5.93
N HIS A 27 -10.66 9.41 -6.20
CA HIS A 27 -11.70 8.77 -7.00
C HIS A 27 -11.25 8.49 -8.42
N ARG A 28 -10.07 8.90 -8.80
CA ARG A 28 -9.51 8.57 -10.11
C ARG A 28 -8.39 7.56 -10.04
N GLY A 29 -8.09 7.06 -8.84
CA GLY A 29 -6.98 6.16 -8.66
C GLY A 29 -5.68 6.91 -8.41
N VAL A 30 -4.58 6.18 -8.44
CA VAL A 30 -3.27 6.75 -8.18
C VAL A 30 -2.77 7.45 -9.43
N THR A 31 -2.30 8.70 -9.27
CA THR A 31 -1.76 9.43 -10.40
C THR A 31 -0.40 8.88 -10.81
N LYS A 32 0.07 9.29 -11.99
CA LYS A 32 1.39 8.88 -12.45
C LYS A 32 2.48 9.36 -11.51
N ILE A 33 2.34 10.58 -10.99
CA ILE A 33 3.34 11.13 -10.08
C ILE A 33 3.39 10.32 -8.80
N GLU A 34 2.23 9.98 -8.26
CA GLU A 34 2.16 9.19 -7.04
C GLU A 34 2.71 7.80 -7.26
N PHE A 35 2.36 7.18 -8.40
CA PHE A 35 2.85 5.85 -8.70
C PHE A 35 4.37 5.84 -8.83
N ALA A 36 4.92 6.83 -9.54
CA ALA A 36 6.36 6.96 -9.68
C ALA A 36 7.04 7.14 -8.34
N SER A 37 6.43 7.92 -7.46
CA SER A 37 6.96 8.13 -6.12
C SER A 37 6.99 6.83 -5.33
N ILE A 38 5.91 6.05 -5.41
CA ILE A 38 5.85 4.76 -4.71
C ILE A 38 6.95 3.83 -5.20
N ILE A 39 7.11 3.74 -6.51
CA ILE A 39 8.14 2.88 -7.09
C ILE A 39 9.54 3.33 -6.62
N LYS A 40 9.78 4.64 -6.62
CA LYS A 40 11.07 5.16 -6.19
C LYS A 40 11.35 4.81 -4.73
N ILE A 41 10.34 4.92 -3.88
CA ILE A 41 10.50 4.57 -2.47
C ILE A 41 10.87 3.10 -2.35
N ILE A 42 10.16 2.23 -3.08
CA ILE A 42 10.41 0.81 -3.01
C ILE A 42 11.83 0.48 -3.47
N GLU A 43 12.30 1.17 -4.50
CA GLU A 43 13.63 0.89 -5.03
C GLU A 43 14.75 1.37 -4.13
N HIS A 44 14.48 2.31 -3.24
CA HIS A 44 15.55 2.95 -2.48
C HIS A 44 15.57 2.61 -1.00
N LEU A 45 14.47 2.19 -0.42
CA LEU A 45 14.43 1.94 1.02
C LEU A 45 14.86 0.53 1.34
N PRO A 46 15.74 0.36 2.35
CA PRO A 46 16.19 -0.98 2.72
C PRO A 46 15.09 -1.93 3.13
N ILE A 47 13.99 -1.41 3.66
CA ILE A 47 12.90 -2.26 4.09
C ILE A 47 12.27 -3.01 2.91
N PHE A 48 12.47 -2.51 1.69
CA PHE A 48 11.96 -3.16 0.49
C PHE A 48 13.01 -3.97 -0.24
N LYS A 49 14.11 -4.28 0.44
CA LYS A 49 15.15 -5.09 -0.18
C LYS A 49 14.55 -6.38 -0.70
N GLU A 50 14.87 -6.70 -1.94
CA GLU A 50 14.41 -7.91 -2.61
C GLU A 50 12.90 -7.94 -2.86
N TYR A 51 12.21 -6.85 -2.65
CA TYR A 51 10.80 -6.80 -2.97
C TYR A 51 10.62 -6.75 -4.48
N ASP A 52 9.70 -7.55 -4.99
CA ASP A 52 9.41 -7.60 -6.42
C ASP A 52 8.51 -6.43 -6.77
N VAL A 53 9.03 -5.45 -7.49
CA VAL A 53 8.31 -4.24 -7.84
C VAL A 53 7.05 -4.55 -8.63
N SER A 54 7.03 -5.66 -9.36
CA SER A 54 5.84 -6.01 -10.12
C SER A 54 4.63 -6.31 -9.24
N ARG A 55 4.86 -6.58 -7.95
CA ARG A 55 3.73 -6.80 -7.04
C ARG A 55 2.95 -5.52 -6.76
N VAL A 56 3.54 -4.35 -7.02
CA VAL A 56 2.85 -3.08 -6.77
C VAL A 56 1.54 -3.03 -7.54
N LYS A 57 1.54 -3.49 -8.78
CA LYS A 57 0.33 -3.49 -9.58
C LYS A 57 -0.74 -4.42 -8.97
N THR A 58 -0.31 -5.60 -8.52
CA THR A 58 -1.23 -6.54 -7.90
C THR A 58 -1.82 -5.95 -6.62
N ILE A 59 -0.97 -5.32 -5.80
CA ILE A 59 -1.45 -4.72 -4.57
C ILE A 59 -2.40 -3.57 -4.88
N ALA A 60 -2.10 -2.77 -5.91
CA ALA A 60 -2.98 -1.68 -6.29
C ALA A 60 -4.35 -2.20 -6.68
N GLU A 61 -4.40 -3.29 -7.45
CA GLU A 61 -5.67 -3.87 -7.83
C GLU A 61 -6.45 -4.37 -6.62
N THR A 62 -5.74 -4.96 -5.68
CA THR A 62 -6.37 -5.43 -4.45
C THR A 62 -6.97 -4.26 -3.67
N VAL A 63 -6.22 -3.17 -3.54
CA VAL A 63 -6.71 -1.99 -2.82
C VAL A 63 -7.93 -1.41 -3.53
N TYR A 64 -7.89 -1.31 -4.85
CA TYR A 64 -9.02 -0.78 -5.60
C TYR A 64 -10.26 -1.64 -5.43
N ASP A 65 -10.10 -2.97 -5.46
CA ASP A 65 -11.21 -3.87 -5.26
C ASP A 65 -11.82 -3.70 -3.88
N ILE A 66 -10.97 -3.57 -2.87
CA ILE A 66 -11.46 -3.38 -1.50
C ILE A 66 -12.21 -2.06 -1.38
N PHE A 67 -11.72 -1.01 -2.04
CA PHE A 67 -12.35 0.30 -1.95
C PHE A 67 -13.70 0.35 -2.66
N GLU A 68 -13.99 -0.60 -3.53
CA GLU A 68 -15.31 -0.66 -4.15
C GLU A 68 -16.37 -1.17 -3.18
N GLU A 69 -15.96 -1.78 -2.08
CA GLU A 69 -16.89 -2.22 -1.06
C GLU A 69 -17.34 -1.04 -0.21
N GLU A 70 -18.52 -1.17 0.35
CA GLU A 70 -19.07 -0.09 1.14
C GLU A 70 -18.21 0.25 2.34
N ASP A 71 -17.65 -0.77 2.98
CA ASP A 71 -16.77 -0.57 4.13
C ASP A 71 -15.31 -0.76 3.76
N GLY A 72 -14.96 -0.36 2.54
CA GLY A 72 -13.65 -0.67 2.01
C GLY A 72 -12.50 -0.14 2.82
N LEU A 73 -12.59 1.10 3.31
CA LEU A 73 -11.51 1.67 4.08
C LEU A 73 -11.28 0.90 5.36
N ASP A 74 -12.36 0.57 6.06
CA ASP A 74 -12.25 -0.22 7.29
C ASP A 74 -11.69 -1.60 7.01
N ALA A 75 -12.13 -2.21 5.90
CA ALA A 75 -11.64 -3.53 5.53
C ALA A 75 -10.14 -3.50 5.23
N LEU A 76 -9.71 -2.46 4.53
CA LEU A 76 -8.29 -2.34 4.20
C LEU A 76 -7.46 -2.15 5.46
N PHE A 77 -7.90 -1.28 6.38
CA PHE A 77 -7.17 -1.07 7.62
C PHE A 77 -7.11 -2.35 8.44
N GLY A 78 -8.20 -3.14 8.44
CA GLY A 78 -8.18 -4.41 9.15
C GLY A 78 -7.16 -5.36 8.57
N LEU A 79 -7.08 -5.43 7.25
CA LEU A 79 -6.12 -6.30 6.59
C LEU A 79 -4.70 -5.86 6.87
N ILE A 80 -4.43 -4.56 6.81
CA ILE A 80 -3.11 -4.03 7.08
C ILE A 80 -2.72 -4.31 8.53
N LYS A 81 -3.66 -4.13 9.44
CA LYS A 81 -3.38 -4.29 10.85
C LYS A 81 -2.94 -5.71 11.19
N VAL A 82 -3.52 -6.72 10.54
CA VAL A 82 -3.12 -8.09 10.79
C VAL A 82 -1.89 -8.49 10.02
N SER A 83 -1.53 -7.72 8.99
CA SER A 83 -0.39 -8.06 8.13
C SER A 83 0.88 -7.32 8.53
N LEU A 84 0.76 -6.20 9.21
CA LEU A 84 1.88 -5.30 9.48
C LEU A 84 2.29 -5.42 10.94
N PRO A 85 3.55 -5.75 11.21
CA PRO A 85 4.01 -5.77 12.62
C PRO A 85 3.90 -4.39 13.22
N GLU A 86 3.64 -4.37 14.51
CA GLU A 86 3.44 -3.12 15.22
C GLU A 86 4.65 -2.19 15.12
N ASN A 87 5.85 -2.78 15.10
CA ASN A 87 7.05 -1.97 15.03
C ASN A 87 7.24 -1.28 13.68
N LEU A 88 6.37 -1.57 12.71
CA LEU A 88 6.43 -0.89 11.42
C LEU A 88 5.31 0.14 11.25
N PHE A 89 4.50 0.39 12.28
CA PHE A 89 3.40 1.35 12.15
C PHE A 89 3.93 2.76 11.87
N GLU A 90 5.01 3.16 12.53
CA GLU A 90 5.57 4.48 12.29
C GLU A 90 6.15 4.60 10.89
N THR A 91 6.78 3.53 10.41
CA THR A 91 7.30 3.50 9.06
C THR A 91 6.16 3.66 8.06
N ALA A 92 5.05 2.96 8.30
CA ALA A 92 3.90 3.06 7.42
C ALA A 92 3.37 4.49 7.37
N TYR A 93 3.29 5.13 8.51
CA TYR A 93 2.83 6.51 8.57
C TYR A 93 3.75 7.43 7.79
N ALA A 94 5.06 7.26 7.98
CA ALA A 94 6.04 8.09 7.29
C ALA A 94 5.94 7.91 5.77
N LEU A 95 5.76 6.66 5.32
CA LEU A 95 5.64 6.41 3.89
C LEU A 95 4.38 7.02 3.30
N ALA A 96 3.28 6.96 4.05
CA ALA A 96 2.04 7.59 3.60
C ALA A 96 2.23 9.10 3.45
N CYS A 97 2.93 9.72 4.39
CA CYS A 97 3.20 11.14 4.31
C CYS A 97 4.08 11.48 3.10
N ASP A 98 5.06 10.62 2.81
CA ASP A 98 5.92 10.86 1.67
C ASP A 98 5.14 10.85 0.36
N VAL A 99 4.21 9.91 0.23
CA VAL A 99 3.39 9.84 -0.97
C VAL A 99 2.49 11.06 -1.08
N ALA A 100 1.89 11.46 0.03
CA ALA A 100 1.03 12.64 0.03
C ALA A 100 1.82 13.88 -0.36
N ALA A 101 3.05 14.00 0.13
CA ALA A 101 3.88 15.16 -0.17
C ALA A 101 4.29 15.19 -1.64
N ALA A 102 4.42 14.02 -2.26
CA ALA A 102 4.92 13.94 -3.64
C ALA A 102 3.99 14.66 -4.62
N ASP A 103 2.69 14.68 -4.36
CA ASP A 103 1.76 15.36 -5.26
C ASP A 103 1.27 16.68 -4.68
N GLY A 104 1.90 17.17 -3.63
CA GLY A 104 1.62 18.48 -3.10
C GLY A 104 0.41 18.57 -2.20
N ARG A 105 -0.16 17.45 -1.80
CA ARG A 105 -1.34 17.50 -0.94
C ARG A 105 -1.02 17.89 0.49
N LEU A 106 0.20 17.69 0.92
CA LEU A 106 0.62 18.12 2.24
C LEU A 106 1.18 19.53 2.14
N LYS A 107 0.64 20.41 2.92
CA LYS A 107 1.08 21.79 2.89
C LYS A 107 1.75 22.18 4.18
#